data_ec5b578d6951d55d63fde1ad83e2c58a
#
_entry.id   ec5b578d6951d55d63fde1ad83e2c58a
#
_cell.length_a   1.000
_cell.length_b   1.000
_cell.length_c   1.000
_cell.angle_alpha   90.00
_cell.angle_beta   90.00
_cell.angle_gamma   90.00
#
_symmetry.space_group_name_H-M   'P 1'
#
loop_
_entity.id
_entity.type
_entity.pdbx_description
1 polymer ?
#
loop_
_entity_poly.entity_id
_entity_poly.type
_entity_poly.pdbx_seq_one_letter_code
_entity_poly.pdbx_strand_id
1 'polypeptide(L)'
;MDKYVSEPPSDELIADIEKELGYKLPASYISLMKQHNGGTPVNTCYPTNEPTSWAEDHVAITGIYGIGRDKQYSLCGELGSRFLVSEWGYPSIGVAICDCPSAGHDAIFLDYRACGPEGEPAVVHVDQELDYKITHLAYSFEEFIRGLQNNAVFDEELDDEEDTDENEAGDSKQADQKGAFAGFVLLSKGRWDKEQLIRDLQEQWNITVQESDEDGEKRDDALVFDVGDKIAAISLMPFPIPNNEAETNAENNWMWPEAVNAAKEHCAHIMVAVCGGKDDDLIERGKLFVKLMDACCRQQYVTGVYTSGVVFDPKFYKKGAEAMKDDDLPIHAWIWVGLYSNGQTISAYTYGMETFGRREMEVLDVEGATAGDVWRFLSAMASYVLECDQTLEDGQTIGFSADDIHDIKLSEGVALPGMTLKISYGNGMPQD
;
A
#
# COMPACT_ATOMS: atom_id res chain seq x y z
N MET A 1 14.54 12.02 -4.91
CA MET A 1 14.73 13.33 -4.26
C MET A 1 13.37 13.71 -3.70
N ASP A 2 13.25 13.91 -2.41
CA ASP A 2 11.98 14.17 -1.75
C ASP A 2 11.32 15.44 -2.33
N LYS A 3 10.06 15.36 -2.74
CA LYS A 3 9.33 16.46 -3.38
C LYS A 3 8.89 17.56 -2.39
N TYR A 4 8.97 17.30 -1.08
CA TYR A 4 8.60 18.23 -0.01
C TYR A 4 9.78 18.77 0.77
N VAL A 5 10.80 17.95 1.05
CA VAL A 5 11.85 18.25 2.02
C VAL A 5 12.91 19.17 1.45
N SER A 6 13.10 20.33 2.08
CA SER A 6 14.15 21.31 1.83
C SER A 6 15.13 21.41 3.00
N GLU A 7 16.23 22.14 2.80
CA GLU A 7 17.11 22.52 3.92
C GLU A 7 16.34 23.38 4.95
N PRO A 8 16.69 23.29 6.25
CA PRO A 8 16.07 24.13 7.26
C PRO A 8 16.11 25.62 6.88
N PRO A 9 14.98 26.37 6.99
CA PRO A 9 14.92 27.74 6.54
C PRO A 9 15.67 28.71 7.46
N SER A 10 16.39 29.66 6.87
CA SER A 10 16.94 30.79 7.63
C SER A 10 15.86 31.81 8.00
N ASP A 11 16.11 32.65 8.99
CA ASP A 11 15.17 33.70 9.40
C ASP A 11 14.92 34.72 8.27
N GLU A 12 15.94 34.97 7.41
CA GLU A 12 15.80 35.81 6.22
C GLU A 12 14.87 35.17 5.19
N LEU A 13 15.00 33.87 4.93
CA LEU A 13 14.13 33.15 4.01
C LEU A 13 12.68 33.14 4.51
N ILE A 14 12.49 32.91 5.81
CA ILE A 14 11.15 32.95 6.43
C ILE A 14 10.50 34.32 6.20
N ALA A 15 11.23 35.41 6.51
CA ALA A 15 10.72 36.78 6.32
C ALA A 15 10.39 37.10 4.85
N ASP A 16 11.19 36.59 3.90
CA ASP A 16 10.95 36.73 2.48
C ASP A 16 9.72 35.95 2.00
N ILE A 17 9.52 34.73 2.48
CA ILE A 17 8.33 33.91 2.16
C ILE A 17 7.06 34.54 2.75
N GLU A 18 7.09 34.97 4.01
CA GLU A 18 5.96 35.68 4.65
C GLU A 18 5.57 36.96 3.86
N LYS A 19 6.57 37.74 3.44
CA LYS A 19 6.33 38.94 2.63
C LYS A 19 5.72 38.59 1.25
N GLU A 20 6.17 37.49 0.65
CA GLU A 20 5.65 37.04 -0.64
C GLU A 20 4.21 36.54 -0.55
N LEU A 21 3.89 35.79 0.51
CA LEU A 21 2.55 35.25 0.77
C LEU A 21 1.60 36.32 1.28
N GLY A 22 2.11 37.36 1.95
CA GLY A 22 1.33 38.42 2.57
C GLY A 22 0.77 38.06 3.95
N TYR A 23 1.26 36.97 4.57
CA TYR A 23 0.82 36.44 5.87
C TYR A 23 2.02 36.15 6.77
N LYS A 24 1.86 36.30 8.08
CA LYS A 24 2.79 35.80 9.08
C LYS A 24 2.54 34.31 9.34
N LEU A 25 3.58 33.50 9.27
CA LEU A 25 3.48 32.08 9.57
C LEU A 25 3.42 31.83 11.07
N PRO A 26 2.61 30.85 11.54
CA PRO A 26 2.55 30.48 12.95
C PRO A 26 3.93 30.09 13.51
N ALA A 27 4.21 30.48 14.75
CA ALA A 27 5.48 30.14 15.40
C ALA A 27 5.70 28.62 15.52
N SER A 28 4.62 27.86 15.70
CA SER A 28 4.63 26.39 15.71
C SER A 28 5.02 25.81 14.35
N TYR A 29 4.50 26.37 13.23
CA TYR A 29 4.88 25.97 11.88
C TYR A 29 6.36 26.26 11.61
N ILE A 30 6.83 27.46 11.91
CA ILE A 30 8.24 27.85 11.75
C ILE A 30 9.15 26.91 12.59
N SER A 31 8.75 26.62 13.83
CA SER A 31 9.53 25.76 14.73
C SER A 31 9.66 24.34 14.16
N LEU A 32 8.60 23.78 13.59
CA LEU A 32 8.63 22.48 12.95
C LEU A 32 9.53 22.50 11.70
N MET A 33 9.37 23.51 10.82
CA MET A 33 10.16 23.64 9.60
C MET A 33 11.66 23.85 9.86
N LYS A 34 12.04 24.48 10.96
CA LYS A 34 13.44 24.60 11.38
C LYS A 34 14.06 23.28 11.83
N GLN A 35 13.25 22.31 12.26
CA GLN A 35 13.69 20.95 12.61
C GLN A 35 13.67 20.02 11.40
N HIS A 36 12.61 20.10 10.59
CA HIS A 36 12.43 19.33 9.36
C HIS A 36 11.57 20.16 8.40
N ASN A 37 12.17 20.63 7.33
CA ASN A 37 11.53 21.59 6.43
C ASN A 37 10.69 20.91 5.35
N GLY A 38 9.42 20.61 5.68
CA GLY A 38 8.48 19.86 4.86
C GLY A 38 8.61 18.36 5.01
N GLY A 39 7.74 17.59 4.37
CA GLY A 39 7.80 16.12 4.39
C GLY A 39 6.46 15.45 4.66
N THR A 40 6.45 14.11 4.62
CA THR A 40 5.27 13.29 4.92
C THR A 40 5.34 12.84 6.39
N PRO A 41 4.36 13.21 7.22
CA PRO A 41 4.31 12.75 8.61
C PRO A 41 3.91 11.26 8.69
N VAL A 42 4.21 10.61 9.81
CA VAL A 42 3.80 9.21 10.08
C VAL A 42 2.28 9.11 10.23
N ASN A 43 1.68 10.07 10.92
CA ASN A 43 0.23 10.20 11.08
C ASN A 43 -0.29 11.18 10.01
N THR A 44 -1.20 10.73 9.18
CA THR A 44 -1.64 11.46 7.99
C THR A 44 -3.11 11.84 7.99
N CYS A 45 -3.92 11.39 8.94
CA CYS A 45 -5.35 11.65 8.99
C CYS A 45 -5.72 12.59 10.13
N TYR A 46 -6.67 13.50 9.88
CA TYR A 46 -7.23 14.40 10.90
C TYR A 46 -8.73 14.20 11.00
N PRO A 47 -9.31 13.91 12.20
CA PRO A 47 -10.73 13.66 12.38
C PRO A 47 -11.57 14.89 12.04
N THR A 48 -12.73 14.68 11.42
CA THR A 48 -13.72 15.72 11.12
C THR A 48 -15.07 15.36 11.74
N ASN A 49 -15.88 16.39 12.03
CA ASN A 49 -17.24 16.20 12.54
C ASN A 49 -18.30 16.29 11.42
N GLU A 50 -17.88 16.37 10.19
CA GLU A 50 -18.76 16.46 9.01
C GLU A 50 -18.06 15.82 7.81
N PRO A 51 -18.82 15.21 6.88
CA PRO A 51 -18.27 14.54 5.72
C PRO A 51 -17.59 15.51 4.74
N THR A 52 -16.55 15.01 4.08
CA THR A 52 -15.84 15.64 2.98
C THR A 52 -15.95 14.77 1.72
N SER A 53 -15.38 15.18 0.59
CA SER A 53 -15.27 14.30 -0.60
C SER A 53 -14.30 13.13 -0.37
N TRP A 54 -13.44 13.22 0.65
CA TRP A 54 -12.47 12.18 0.98
C TRP A 54 -13.07 11.07 1.84
N ALA A 55 -13.70 11.44 2.96
CA ALA A 55 -14.29 10.50 3.92
C ALA A 55 -15.40 11.16 4.75
N GLU A 56 -16.19 10.36 5.47
CA GLU A 56 -17.30 10.85 6.32
C GLU A 56 -16.81 11.48 7.63
N ASP A 57 -15.67 11.06 8.16
CA ASP A 57 -15.20 11.33 9.52
C ASP A 57 -13.78 11.87 9.63
N HIS A 58 -13.01 11.93 8.53
CA HIS A 58 -11.64 12.45 8.52
C HIS A 58 -11.22 13.05 7.18
N VAL A 59 -10.07 13.73 7.17
CA VAL A 59 -9.32 14.14 5.98
C VAL A 59 -7.93 13.56 6.04
N ALA A 60 -7.35 13.22 4.87
CA ALA A 60 -5.98 12.72 4.77
C ALA A 60 -5.04 13.75 4.14
N ILE A 61 -3.76 13.76 4.54
CA ILE A 61 -2.70 14.57 3.94
C ILE A 61 -1.60 13.69 3.37
N THR A 62 -1.06 14.07 2.22
CA THR A 62 0.10 13.41 1.60
C THR A 62 1.40 13.98 2.12
N GLY A 63 1.46 15.28 2.34
CA GLY A 63 2.67 15.93 2.84
C GLY A 63 2.46 17.38 3.26
N ILE A 64 3.35 17.84 4.16
CA ILE A 64 3.39 19.20 4.68
C ILE A 64 4.39 20.00 3.83
N TYR A 65 4.01 21.17 3.35
CA TYR A 65 4.87 22.04 2.53
C TYR A 65 5.98 22.65 3.38
N GLY A 66 7.21 22.60 2.86
CA GLY A 66 8.34 23.31 3.46
C GLY A 66 8.31 24.81 3.19
N ILE A 67 8.98 25.60 4.07
CA ILE A 67 9.22 27.03 3.84
C ILE A 67 10.31 27.17 2.79
N GLY A 68 9.95 27.56 1.58
CA GLY A 68 10.88 27.69 0.46
C GLY A 68 10.22 27.86 -0.89
N ARG A 69 11.06 27.75 -1.96
CA ARG A 69 10.68 27.84 -3.38
C ARG A 69 11.30 26.71 -4.21
N ASP A 70 12.21 25.96 -3.60
CA ASP A 70 13.10 25.01 -4.28
C ASP A 70 12.49 23.65 -4.55
N LYS A 71 11.39 23.34 -3.86
CA LYS A 71 10.61 22.12 -4.08
C LYS A 71 9.29 22.42 -4.77
N GLN A 72 8.81 21.46 -5.55
CA GLN A 72 7.52 21.57 -6.22
C GLN A 72 6.39 21.83 -5.21
N TYR A 73 6.42 21.09 -4.09
CA TYR A 73 5.49 21.20 -2.96
C TYR A 73 6.15 21.94 -1.78
N SER A 74 6.53 23.19 -1.98
CA SER A 74 6.90 24.15 -0.93
C SER A 74 5.96 25.33 -0.96
N LEU A 75 5.90 26.13 0.10
CA LEU A 75 4.91 27.22 0.23
C LEU A 75 4.86 28.16 -0.99
N CYS A 76 6.01 28.48 -1.57
CA CYS A 76 6.15 29.29 -2.79
C CYS A 76 6.74 28.49 -3.95
N GLY A 77 6.60 27.17 -3.96
CA GLY A 77 6.99 26.29 -5.05
C GLY A 77 6.00 26.31 -6.22
N GLU A 78 6.32 25.52 -7.25
CA GLU A 78 5.54 25.44 -8.49
C GLU A 78 4.08 25.03 -8.25
N LEU A 79 3.84 24.06 -7.35
CA LEU A 79 2.51 23.62 -6.90
C LEU A 79 2.22 24.07 -5.45
N GLY A 80 2.78 25.19 -5.04
CA GLY A 80 2.60 25.76 -3.72
C GLY A 80 1.31 26.57 -3.56
N SER A 81 1.17 27.24 -2.42
CA SER A 81 -0.04 27.97 -2.01
C SER A 81 -0.55 28.99 -3.05
N ARG A 82 0.35 29.70 -3.72
CA ARG A 82 -0.05 30.70 -4.74
C ARG A 82 -0.63 30.06 -5.98
N PHE A 83 -0.08 28.93 -6.41
CA PHE A 83 -0.57 28.19 -7.58
C PHE A 83 -2.00 27.71 -7.35
N LEU A 84 -2.29 27.13 -6.19
CA LEU A 84 -3.64 26.66 -5.85
C LEU A 84 -4.66 27.81 -5.92
N VAL A 85 -4.31 29.00 -5.45
CA VAL A 85 -5.22 30.17 -5.47
C VAL A 85 -5.34 30.77 -6.87
N SER A 86 -4.22 30.93 -7.62
CA SER A 86 -4.23 31.66 -8.89
C SER A 86 -4.67 30.82 -10.08
N GLU A 87 -4.29 29.54 -10.13
CA GLU A 87 -4.53 28.68 -11.28
C GLU A 87 -5.70 27.70 -11.07
N TRP A 88 -5.87 27.19 -9.84
CA TRP A 88 -6.90 26.22 -9.53
C TRP A 88 -8.13 26.80 -8.84
N GLY A 89 -8.16 28.11 -8.59
CA GLY A 89 -9.35 28.81 -8.10
C GLY A 89 -9.67 28.61 -6.63
N TYR A 90 -8.73 28.10 -5.83
CA TYR A 90 -8.93 27.99 -4.38
C TYR A 90 -9.20 29.37 -3.75
N PRO A 91 -10.02 29.44 -2.69
CA PRO A 91 -10.34 30.72 -2.07
C PRO A 91 -9.10 31.37 -1.44
N SER A 92 -8.98 32.71 -1.61
CA SER A 92 -7.88 33.50 -1.03
C SER A 92 -8.13 33.77 0.45
N ILE A 93 -8.08 32.71 1.28
CA ILE A 93 -8.34 32.77 2.72
C ILE A 93 -7.06 32.76 3.56
N GLY A 94 -5.91 32.45 2.94
CA GLY A 94 -4.64 32.32 3.64
C GLY A 94 -3.61 31.53 2.85
N VAL A 95 -2.96 30.56 3.49
CA VAL A 95 -1.80 29.83 2.98
C VAL A 95 -2.07 28.33 2.96
N ALA A 96 -2.01 27.68 1.80
CA ALA A 96 -2.02 26.23 1.70
C ALA A 96 -0.72 25.66 2.28
N ILE A 97 -0.84 24.68 3.17
CA ILE A 97 0.28 24.08 3.91
C ILE A 97 0.45 22.58 3.73
N CYS A 98 -0.58 21.88 3.23
CA CYS A 98 -0.48 20.46 2.90
C CYS A 98 -1.24 20.19 1.61
N ASP A 99 -0.76 19.21 0.83
CA ASP A 99 -1.58 18.56 -0.18
C ASP A 99 -2.23 17.29 0.41
N CYS A 100 -3.27 16.85 -0.27
CA CYS A 100 -4.06 15.68 0.06
C CYS A 100 -3.88 14.60 -1.02
N PRO A 101 -4.25 13.33 -0.77
CA PRO A 101 -4.08 12.25 -1.75
C PRO A 101 -5.02 12.33 -2.97
N SER A 102 -5.92 13.30 -3.01
CA SER A 102 -6.86 13.60 -4.11
C SER A 102 -6.24 14.22 -5.38
N ALA A 103 -4.90 14.28 -5.50
CA ALA A 103 -4.19 14.89 -6.63
C ALA A 103 -4.53 16.38 -6.87
N GLY A 104 -4.87 17.13 -5.80
CA GLY A 104 -5.12 18.57 -5.84
C GLY A 104 -6.60 18.96 -5.80
N HIS A 105 -7.52 18.01 -5.67
CA HIS A 105 -8.95 18.28 -5.52
C HIS A 105 -9.32 18.76 -4.11
N ASP A 106 -8.44 18.61 -3.14
CA ASP A 106 -8.54 19.21 -1.81
C ASP A 106 -7.17 19.58 -1.25
N ALA A 107 -7.13 20.47 -0.26
CA ALA A 107 -5.90 20.93 0.38
C ALA A 107 -6.16 21.48 1.79
N ILE A 108 -5.11 21.48 2.63
CA ILE A 108 -5.17 22.06 3.97
C ILE A 108 -4.59 23.48 3.96
N PHE A 109 -5.33 24.41 4.56
CA PHE A 109 -5.00 25.83 4.61
C PHE A 109 -4.86 26.35 6.05
N LEU A 110 -3.95 27.30 6.23
CA LEU A 110 -3.98 28.25 7.32
C LEU A 110 -5.01 29.35 6.96
N ASP A 111 -6.08 29.44 7.72
CA ASP A 111 -7.19 30.38 7.48
C ASP A 111 -7.03 31.67 8.31
N TYR A 112 -6.74 32.77 7.63
CA TYR A 112 -6.51 34.08 8.26
C TYR A 112 -7.75 35.00 8.27
N ARG A 113 -8.89 34.54 7.81
CA ARG A 113 -10.11 35.37 7.72
C ARG A 113 -10.54 35.93 9.07
N ALA A 114 -10.40 35.16 10.14
CA ALA A 114 -10.83 35.59 11.48
C ALA A 114 -9.79 36.40 12.24
N CYS A 115 -8.50 36.13 12.04
CA CYS A 115 -7.40 36.70 12.82
C CYS A 115 -6.63 37.85 12.11
N GLY A 116 -6.83 37.97 10.79
CA GLY A 116 -6.03 38.84 9.94
C GLY A 116 -4.62 38.33 9.65
N PRO A 117 -3.88 38.96 8.71
CA PRO A 117 -2.65 38.42 8.13
C PRO A 117 -1.46 38.27 9.11
N GLU A 118 -1.55 38.84 10.29
CA GLU A 118 -0.51 38.79 11.34
C GLU A 118 -0.96 37.99 12.58
N GLY A 119 -2.21 37.48 12.61
CA GLY A 119 -2.77 36.74 13.73
C GLY A 119 -2.43 35.25 13.67
N GLU A 120 -2.83 34.48 14.70
CA GLU A 120 -2.75 33.04 14.71
C GLU A 120 -3.93 32.45 13.89
N PRO A 121 -3.69 31.77 12.76
CA PRO A 121 -4.73 31.25 11.91
C PRO A 121 -5.29 29.92 12.41
N ALA A 122 -6.55 29.64 12.11
CA ALA A 122 -7.10 28.31 12.20
C ALA A 122 -6.58 27.44 11.05
N VAL A 123 -6.70 26.13 11.18
CA VAL A 123 -6.41 25.15 10.13
C VAL A 123 -7.73 24.63 9.58
N VAL A 124 -7.87 24.66 8.26
CA VAL A 124 -9.08 24.25 7.57
C VAL A 124 -8.75 23.33 6.38
N HIS A 125 -9.65 22.43 6.06
CA HIS A 125 -9.67 21.69 4.81
C HIS A 125 -10.53 22.46 3.79
N VAL A 126 -10.06 22.52 2.55
CA VAL A 126 -10.78 23.16 1.43
C VAL A 126 -10.97 22.13 0.33
N ASP A 127 -12.21 21.85 0.01
CA ASP A 127 -12.65 20.74 -0.85
C ASP A 127 -13.18 21.29 -2.18
N GLN A 128 -12.42 21.14 -3.26
CA GLN A 128 -12.81 21.61 -4.60
C GLN A 128 -14.02 20.86 -5.15
N GLU A 129 -14.15 19.55 -4.88
CA GLU A 129 -15.26 18.74 -5.39
C GLU A 129 -16.60 19.11 -4.75
N LEU A 130 -16.58 19.70 -3.55
CA LEU A 130 -17.74 20.25 -2.87
C LEU A 130 -17.82 21.79 -3.00
N ASP A 131 -17.47 22.34 -4.18
CA ASP A 131 -17.53 23.79 -4.49
C ASP A 131 -16.72 24.63 -3.49
N TYR A 132 -15.49 24.19 -3.20
CA TYR A 132 -14.58 24.79 -2.22
C TYR A 132 -15.15 24.87 -0.80
N LYS A 133 -15.94 23.90 -0.40
CA LYS A 133 -16.41 23.79 0.98
C LYS A 133 -15.23 23.87 1.94
N ILE A 134 -15.39 24.67 3.00
CA ILE A 134 -14.35 24.86 4.02
C ILE A 134 -14.79 24.15 5.30
N THR A 135 -14.06 23.12 5.69
CA THR A 135 -14.26 22.35 6.92
C THR A 135 -13.18 22.74 7.93
N HIS A 136 -13.61 23.16 9.14
CA HIS A 136 -12.70 23.53 10.22
C HIS A 136 -12.06 22.27 10.81
N LEU A 137 -10.73 22.28 10.95
CA LEU A 137 -9.96 21.18 11.55
C LEU A 137 -9.46 21.54 12.95
N ALA A 138 -8.68 22.63 13.09
CA ALA A 138 -8.03 22.99 14.33
C ALA A 138 -7.95 24.52 14.51
N TYR A 139 -7.88 24.98 15.74
CA TYR A 139 -7.73 26.42 16.05
C TYR A 139 -6.30 26.95 15.93
N SER A 140 -5.30 26.07 15.75
CA SER A 140 -3.90 26.41 15.51
C SER A 140 -3.19 25.30 14.76
N PHE A 141 -2.03 25.63 14.15
CA PHE A 141 -1.18 24.62 13.52
C PHE A 141 -0.63 23.59 14.52
N GLU A 142 -0.34 24.01 15.75
CA GLU A 142 0.12 23.08 16.79
C GLU A 142 -0.96 22.04 17.14
N GLU A 143 -2.21 22.47 17.27
CA GLU A 143 -3.36 21.60 17.51
C GLU A 143 -3.57 20.62 16.35
N PHE A 144 -3.48 21.12 15.11
CA PHE A 144 -3.58 20.28 13.91
C PHE A 144 -2.52 19.17 13.89
N ILE A 145 -1.24 19.50 14.09
CA ILE A 145 -0.15 18.52 14.10
C ILE A 145 -0.32 17.48 15.21
N ARG A 146 -0.76 17.91 16.40
CA ARG A 146 -1.01 17.00 17.53
C ARG A 146 -2.25 16.12 17.33
N GLY A 147 -3.22 16.60 16.57
CA GLY A 147 -4.45 15.89 16.25
C GLY A 147 -4.32 14.91 15.09
N LEU A 148 -3.21 14.90 14.35
CA LEU A 148 -2.98 13.92 13.30
C LEU A 148 -2.90 12.51 13.88
N GLN A 149 -3.66 11.60 13.29
CA GLN A 149 -3.79 10.21 13.66
C GLN A 149 -3.30 9.30 12.53
N ASN A 150 -3.01 8.05 12.86
CA ASN A 150 -2.72 7.04 11.84
C ASN A 150 -4.00 6.70 11.08
N ASN A 151 -3.90 6.48 9.78
CA ASN A 151 -5.04 6.08 8.93
C ASN A 151 -5.81 4.88 9.50
N ALA A 152 -5.10 3.94 10.10
CA ALA A 152 -5.72 2.76 10.71
C ALA A 152 -6.76 3.05 11.81
N VAL A 153 -6.81 4.27 12.37
CA VAL A 153 -7.83 4.65 13.36
C VAL A 153 -9.19 4.91 12.70
N PHE A 154 -9.21 5.32 11.45
CA PHE A 154 -10.40 5.67 10.68
C PHE A 154 -10.94 4.51 9.84
N ASP A 155 -10.19 3.43 9.73
CA ASP A 155 -10.62 2.20 9.07
C ASP A 155 -11.62 1.40 9.95
N GLU A 156 -11.93 1.85 11.19
CA GLU A 156 -12.75 1.14 12.18
C GLU A 156 -14.22 1.65 12.28
N GLU A 157 -14.66 2.73 11.58
CA GLU A 157 -15.99 3.36 11.80
C GLU A 157 -16.93 3.36 10.59
N LEU A 158 -17.01 2.30 9.80
CA LEU A 158 -18.06 2.16 8.79
C LEU A 158 -18.92 0.92 9.03
N ASP A 159 -19.52 0.78 10.23
CA ASP A 159 -20.68 -0.10 10.44
C ASP A 159 -21.42 0.23 11.74
N ASP A 160 -22.27 1.28 11.70
CA ASP A 160 -23.37 1.45 12.64
C ASP A 160 -24.67 1.84 11.89
N GLU A 161 -25.27 0.89 11.20
CA GLU A 161 -26.73 0.82 11.07
C GLU A 161 -27.23 -0.52 11.62
N GLU A 162 -28.06 -0.40 12.63
CA GLU A 162 -28.64 -1.40 13.49
C GLU A 162 -29.15 -2.66 12.76
N ASP A 163 -28.55 -3.83 13.08
CA ASP A 163 -29.35 -5.01 13.37
C ASP A 163 -28.63 -5.90 14.39
N THR A 164 -29.37 -6.14 15.47
CA THR A 164 -28.96 -6.91 16.63
C THR A 164 -28.65 -8.36 16.28
N ASP A 165 -27.36 -8.75 16.36
CA ASP A 165 -26.99 -10.08 16.83
C ASP A 165 -25.55 -10.03 17.40
N GLU A 166 -25.43 -10.22 18.70
CA GLU A 166 -24.18 -10.28 19.46
C GLU A 166 -23.36 -11.51 18.99
N ASN A 167 -22.33 -11.32 18.14
CA ASN A 167 -21.16 -12.23 18.03
C ASN A 167 -20.20 -11.93 16.85
N GLU A 168 -19.92 -10.67 16.45
CA GLU A 168 -18.88 -10.40 15.43
C GLU A 168 -18.01 -9.19 15.79
N ALA A 169 -17.21 -9.28 16.84
CA ALA A 169 -16.13 -8.33 17.11
C ALA A 169 -14.80 -8.96 16.72
N GLY A 170 -14.40 -8.83 15.45
CA GLY A 170 -13.09 -9.33 15.01
C GLY A 170 -12.78 -9.28 13.50
N ASP A 171 -13.67 -8.81 12.65
CA ASP A 171 -13.57 -9.04 11.19
C ASP A 171 -13.34 -7.80 10.30
N SER A 172 -13.28 -6.58 10.84
CA SER A 172 -13.29 -5.36 10.02
C SER A 172 -11.98 -5.04 9.28
N LYS A 173 -10.81 -5.55 9.75
CA LYS A 173 -9.51 -5.35 9.03
C LYS A 173 -9.29 -6.30 7.85
N GLN A 174 -10.07 -7.36 7.70
CA GLN A 174 -9.98 -8.33 6.61
C GLN A 174 -10.69 -7.87 5.32
N ALA A 175 -11.60 -6.90 5.39
CA ALA A 175 -12.38 -6.47 4.22
C ALA A 175 -11.56 -5.64 3.22
N ASP A 176 -10.57 -4.84 3.67
CA ASP A 176 -9.85 -3.89 2.81
C ASP A 176 -8.79 -4.51 1.88
N GLN A 177 -8.26 -5.69 2.19
CA GLN A 177 -7.29 -6.38 1.33
C GLN A 177 -7.91 -7.41 0.39
N LYS A 178 -9.15 -7.80 0.62
CA LYS A 178 -9.84 -8.80 -0.19
C LYS A 178 -9.98 -8.34 -1.64
N GLY A 179 -9.36 -9.11 -2.55
CA GLY A 179 -9.43 -8.86 -3.98
C GLY A 179 -8.51 -7.75 -4.51
N ALA A 180 -7.69 -7.15 -3.69
CA ALA A 180 -6.67 -6.19 -4.11
C ALA A 180 -5.43 -6.92 -4.65
N PHE A 181 -5.32 -7.02 -5.98
CA PHE A 181 -4.17 -7.63 -6.65
C PHE A 181 -3.29 -6.53 -7.23
N ALA A 182 -2.26 -6.13 -6.50
CA ALA A 182 -1.25 -5.18 -6.91
C ALA A 182 0.16 -5.68 -6.56
N GLY A 183 1.14 -5.31 -7.38
CA GLY A 183 2.53 -5.66 -7.15
C GLY A 183 3.47 -4.93 -8.10
N PHE A 184 4.77 -5.08 -7.87
CA PHE A 184 5.78 -4.29 -8.55
C PHE A 184 6.92 -5.17 -9.07
N VAL A 185 7.35 -4.93 -10.30
CA VAL A 185 8.56 -5.52 -10.85
C VAL A 185 9.66 -4.46 -10.81
N LEU A 186 10.68 -4.70 -10.00
CA LEU A 186 11.77 -3.77 -9.74
C LEU A 186 12.74 -3.73 -10.92
N LEU A 187 13.17 -2.53 -11.34
CA LEU A 187 14.02 -2.32 -12.49
C LEU A 187 15.28 -1.52 -12.13
N SER A 188 16.44 -1.97 -12.63
CA SER A 188 17.70 -1.21 -12.53
C SER A 188 17.79 -0.07 -13.55
N LYS A 189 16.81 0.10 -14.44
CA LYS A 189 16.68 1.23 -15.38
C LYS A 189 15.22 1.56 -15.63
N GLY A 190 14.90 2.85 -15.68
CA GLY A 190 13.53 3.36 -15.91
C GLY A 190 13.07 3.25 -17.37
N ARG A 191 13.10 2.04 -17.92
CA ARG A 191 12.60 1.74 -19.27
C ARG A 191 12.17 0.30 -19.40
N TRP A 192 11.19 0.07 -20.24
CA TRP A 192 10.67 -1.25 -20.64
C TRP A 192 10.57 -1.39 -22.15
N ASP A 193 10.30 -2.59 -22.63
CA ASP A 193 9.90 -2.88 -24.00
C ASP A 193 8.42 -3.30 -24.01
N LYS A 194 7.53 -2.32 -24.25
CA LYS A 194 6.06 -2.53 -24.25
C LYS A 194 5.64 -3.53 -25.32
N GLU A 195 6.26 -3.51 -26.50
CA GLU A 195 5.95 -4.46 -27.57
C GLU A 195 6.37 -5.89 -27.18
N GLN A 196 7.53 -6.05 -26.53
CA GLN A 196 7.95 -7.35 -26.00
C GLN A 196 6.97 -7.85 -24.94
N LEU A 197 6.53 -6.98 -24.03
CA LEU A 197 5.55 -7.32 -23.00
C LEU A 197 4.23 -7.85 -23.61
N ILE A 198 3.72 -7.17 -24.65
CA ILE A 198 2.50 -7.60 -25.37
C ILE A 198 2.71 -8.97 -26.03
N ARG A 199 3.89 -9.20 -26.64
CA ARG A 199 4.23 -10.52 -27.21
C ARG A 199 4.29 -11.60 -26.14
N ASP A 200 4.94 -11.32 -25.00
CA ASP A 200 5.06 -12.28 -23.90
C ASP A 200 3.70 -12.64 -23.29
N LEU A 201 2.79 -11.68 -23.15
CA LEU A 201 1.42 -11.92 -22.71
C LEU A 201 0.67 -12.87 -23.66
N GLN A 202 0.80 -12.66 -24.99
CA GLN A 202 0.16 -13.51 -25.97
C GLN A 202 0.80 -14.90 -26.05
N GLU A 203 2.13 -14.99 -26.11
CA GLU A 203 2.85 -16.25 -26.33
C GLU A 203 2.86 -17.15 -25.09
N GLN A 204 3.00 -16.59 -23.89
CA GLN A 204 3.09 -17.37 -22.66
C GLN A 204 1.73 -17.71 -22.07
N TRP A 205 0.75 -16.78 -22.19
CA TRP A 205 -0.50 -16.84 -21.44
C TRP A 205 -1.75 -16.76 -22.30
N ASN A 206 -1.59 -16.64 -23.65
CA ASN A 206 -2.69 -16.46 -24.61
C ASN A 206 -3.60 -15.26 -24.27
N ILE A 207 -3.00 -14.19 -23.70
CA ILE A 207 -3.69 -12.95 -23.39
C ILE A 207 -3.53 -11.99 -24.56
N THR A 208 -4.64 -11.64 -25.22
CA THR A 208 -4.66 -10.66 -26.30
C THR A 208 -4.88 -9.27 -25.71
N VAL A 209 -3.93 -8.37 -25.95
CA VAL A 209 -4.01 -6.99 -25.50
C VAL A 209 -4.76 -6.17 -26.56
N GLN A 210 -5.88 -5.57 -26.18
CA GLN A 210 -6.56 -4.54 -26.92
C GLN A 210 -6.52 -3.28 -26.07
N GLU A 211 -5.65 -2.33 -26.43
CA GLU A 211 -5.55 -1.06 -25.70
C GLU A 211 -6.91 -0.35 -25.79
N SER A 212 -7.50 -0.01 -24.65
CA SER A 212 -8.74 0.78 -24.61
C SER A 212 -8.40 2.24 -24.88
N ASP A 213 -8.72 2.70 -26.08
CA ASP A 213 -8.55 4.10 -26.50
C ASP A 213 -9.77 4.94 -26.02
N GLU A 214 -9.96 5.18 -24.74
CA GLU A 214 -10.99 6.14 -24.30
C GLU A 214 -10.61 7.59 -24.64
N ASP A 215 -9.31 7.93 -24.77
CA ASP A 215 -8.82 9.29 -25.09
C ASP A 215 -7.94 9.41 -26.35
N GLY A 216 -7.75 8.35 -27.14
CA GLY A 216 -7.07 8.41 -28.43
C GLY A 216 -5.56 8.66 -28.42
N GLU A 217 -4.91 8.75 -27.28
CA GLU A 217 -3.45 8.87 -27.13
C GLU A 217 -2.85 7.59 -26.57
N LYS A 218 -2.04 6.91 -27.37
CA LYS A 218 -1.24 5.77 -26.91
C LYS A 218 -0.20 6.27 -25.92
N ARG A 219 -0.31 5.83 -24.66
CA ARG A 219 0.72 6.10 -23.64
C ARG A 219 1.85 5.09 -23.76
N ASP A 220 3.08 5.58 -23.88
CA ASP A 220 4.26 4.71 -23.94
C ASP A 220 4.64 4.11 -22.58
N ASP A 221 4.16 4.70 -21.48
CA ASP A 221 4.45 4.36 -20.09
C ASP A 221 3.36 3.52 -19.41
N ALA A 222 2.22 3.30 -20.05
CA ALA A 222 1.12 2.53 -19.49
C ALA A 222 0.48 1.59 -20.51
N LEU A 223 -0.13 0.51 -20.01
CA LEU A 223 -0.89 -0.48 -20.74
C LEU A 223 -2.11 -0.85 -19.91
N VAL A 224 -3.30 -0.44 -20.34
CA VAL A 224 -4.58 -0.77 -19.70
C VAL A 224 -5.46 -1.47 -20.71
N PHE A 225 -6.01 -2.62 -20.35
CA PHE A 225 -6.83 -3.44 -21.25
C PHE A 225 -7.74 -4.39 -20.49
N ASP A 226 -8.81 -4.81 -21.16
CA ASP A 226 -9.76 -5.76 -20.59
C ASP A 226 -9.32 -7.20 -20.82
N VAL A 227 -9.54 -8.05 -19.81
CA VAL A 227 -9.41 -9.51 -19.91
C VAL A 227 -10.69 -10.14 -19.37
N GLY A 228 -11.63 -10.41 -20.25
CA GLY A 228 -12.98 -10.83 -19.89
C GLY A 228 -13.75 -9.70 -19.19
N ASP A 229 -14.11 -9.90 -17.93
CA ASP A 229 -14.78 -8.92 -17.08
C ASP A 229 -13.81 -8.20 -16.12
N LYS A 230 -12.51 -8.42 -16.28
CA LYS A 230 -11.44 -7.85 -15.45
C LYS A 230 -10.64 -6.81 -16.24
N ILE A 231 -10.12 -5.82 -15.53
CA ILE A 231 -9.24 -4.78 -16.07
C ILE A 231 -7.81 -5.06 -15.60
N ALA A 232 -6.89 -5.17 -16.55
CA ALA A 232 -5.45 -5.26 -16.31
C ALA A 232 -4.81 -3.90 -16.52
N ALA A 233 -4.03 -3.44 -15.53
CA ALA A 233 -3.26 -2.21 -15.60
C ALA A 233 -1.79 -2.50 -15.33
N ILE A 234 -0.93 -2.08 -16.26
CA ILE A 234 0.53 -2.22 -16.16
C ILE A 234 1.14 -0.86 -16.49
N SER A 235 1.94 -0.29 -15.60
CA SER A 235 2.52 1.06 -15.78
C SER A 235 3.98 1.10 -15.37
N LEU A 236 4.81 1.72 -16.22
CA LEU A 236 6.21 1.99 -15.91
C LEU A 236 6.31 3.25 -15.07
N MET A 237 6.85 3.12 -13.87
CA MET A 237 7.18 4.21 -12.96
C MET A 237 8.69 4.48 -13.03
N PRO A 238 9.16 5.63 -13.59
CA PRO A 238 10.58 5.91 -13.80
C PRO A 238 11.30 6.39 -12.54
N PHE A 239 10.85 5.95 -11.36
CA PHE A 239 11.41 6.26 -10.03
C PHE A 239 11.34 5.00 -9.16
N PRO A 240 12.18 4.89 -8.11
CA PRO A 240 12.15 3.77 -7.19
C PRO A 240 10.87 3.78 -6.34
N ILE A 241 10.52 2.62 -5.77
CA ILE A 241 9.44 2.53 -4.77
C ILE A 241 9.79 3.44 -3.59
N PRO A 242 8.85 4.32 -3.17
CA PRO A 242 9.11 5.32 -2.13
C PRO A 242 9.45 4.72 -0.77
N ASN A 243 10.01 5.53 0.13
CA ASN A 243 10.19 5.24 1.55
C ASN A 243 11.06 4.01 1.88
N ASN A 244 11.86 3.51 0.93
CA ASN A 244 12.61 2.26 1.04
C ASN A 244 11.70 1.05 1.38
N GLU A 245 10.46 1.07 0.96
CA GLU A 245 9.48 0.03 1.25
C GLU A 245 9.93 -1.33 0.69
N ALA A 246 10.38 -1.36 -0.58
CA ALA A 246 10.89 -2.58 -1.18
C ALA A 246 12.14 -3.10 -0.47
N GLU A 247 13.07 -2.23 -0.06
CA GLU A 247 14.28 -2.57 0.65
C GLU A 247 13.99 -3.15 2.04
N THR A 248 13.05 -2.55 2.77
CA THR A 248 12.62 -3.03 4.09
C THR A 248 11.94 -4.40 3.96
N ASN A 249 11.03 -4.55 3.01
CA ASN A 249 10.34 -5.83 2.82
C ASN A 249 11.23 -6.92 2.19
N ALA A 250 12.32 -6.55 1.52
CA ALA A 250 13.31 -7.51 1.04
C ALA A 250 14.02 -8.26 2.19
N GLU A 251 14.11 -7.65 3.39
CA GLU A 251 14.67 -8.28 4.58
C GLU A 251 13.85 -9.50 5.05
N ASN A 252 12.57 -9.56 4.70
CA ASN A 252 11.70 -10.68 5.01
C ASN A 252 12.01 -11.95 4.18
N ASN A 253 12.79 -11.83 3.09
CA ASN A 253 13.09 -12.98 2.23
C ASN A 253 14.25 -13.81 2.77
N TRP A 254 13.95 -14.80 3.58
CA TRP A 254 14.91 -15.75 4.10
C TRP A 254 15.44 -16.77 3.05
N MET A 255 14.76 -16.90 1.90
CA MET A 255 15.13 -17.83 0.83
C MET A 255 16.12 -17.26 -0.17
N TRP A 256 16.20 -15.93 -0.29
CA TRP A 256 17.03 -15.23 -1.28
C TRP A 256 17.94 -14.18 -0.63
N PRO A 257 19.19 -14.53 -0.32
CA PRO A 257 20.12 -13.63 0.38
C PRO A 257 20.40 -12.30 -0.34
N GLU A 258 20.24 -12.27 -1.67
CA GLU A 258 20.48 -11.08 -2.49
C GLU A 258 19.25 -10.14 -2.56
N ALA A 259 18.12 -10.49 -1.96
CA ALA A 259 16.88 -9.71 -2.05
C ALA A 259 17.06 -8.23 -1.71
N VAL A 260 17.74 -7.93 -0.60
CA VAL A 260 18.02 -6.55 -0.15
C VAL A 260 18.90 -5.79 -1.15
N ASN A 261 19.91 -6.44 -1.73
CA ASN A 261 20.77 -5.81 -2.74
C ASN A 261 19.98 -5.56 -4.03
N ALA A 262 19.17 -6.52 -4.47
CA ALA A 262 18.32 -6.37 -5.64
C ALA A 262 17.30 -5.25 -5.48
N ALA A 263 16.72 -5.11 -4.28
CA ALA A 263 15.85 -4.00 -3.94
C ALA A 263 16.60 -2.66 -3.98
N LYS A 264 17.80 -2.56 -3.41
CA LYS A 264 18.62 -1.33 -3.43
C LYS A 264 19.11 -0.93 -4.82
N GLU A 265 19.24 -1.87 -5.75
CA GLU A 265 19.69 -1.58 -7.12
C GLU A 265 18.56 -1.02 -8.00
N HIS A 266 17.29 -1.09 -7.60
CA HIS A 266 16.22 -0.58 -8.42
C HIS A 266 16.18 0.95 -8.41
N CYS A 267 15.94 1.52 -9.57
CA CYS A 267 15.74 2.96 -9.76
C CYS A 267 14.41 3.28 -10.45
N ALA A 268 13.66 2.26 -10.79
CA ALA A 268 12.35 2.32 -11.41
C ALA A 268 11.59 1.02 -11.12
N HIS A 269 10.29 0.97 -11.39
CA HIS A 269 9.51 -0.25 -11.28
C HIS A 269 8.36 -0.28 -12.30
N ILE A 270 7.85 -1.47 -12.57
CA ILE A 270 6.60 -1.67 -13.27
C ILE A 270 5.55 -2.00 -12.22
N MET A 271 4.52 -1.17 -12.12
CA MET A 271 3.34 -1.45 -11.32
C MET A 271 2.38 -2.33 -12.11
N VAL A 272 1.87 -3.38 -11.49
CA VAL A 272 0.86 -4.29 -12.07
C VAL A 272 -0.32 -4.34 -11.13
N ALA A 273 -1.52 -4.12 -11.66
CA ALA A 273 -2.76 -4.25 -10.91
C ALA A 273 -3.83 -4.96 -11.72
N VAL A 274 -4.72 -5.68 -11.03
CA VAL A 274 -5.91 -6.31 -11.62
C VAL A 274 -7.13 -5.88 -10.82
N CYS A 275 -8.09 -5.28 -11.50
CA CYS A 275 -9.35 -4.79 -10.94
C CYS A 275 -10.55 -5.42 -11.63
N GLY A 276 -11.75 -5.22 -11.10
CA GLY A 276 -13.00 -5.70 -11.70
C GLY A 276 -13.21 -7.20 -11.55
N GLY A 277 -14.18 -7.74 -12.30
CA GLY A 277 -14.65 -9.09 -12.15
C GLY A 277 -15.73 -9.21 -11.07
N LYS A 278 -16.22 -10.44 -10.85
CA LYS A 278 -17.18 -10.73 -9.78
C LYS A 278 -16.45 -10.84 -8.44
N ASP A 279 -17.11 -10.48 -7.36
CA ASP A 279 -16.52 -10.49 -6.00
C ASP A 279 -16.04 -11.87 -5.53
N ASP A 280 -16.64 -12.93 -6.05
CA ASP A 280 -16.31 -14.33 -5.72
C ASP A 280 -15.22 -14.95 -6.63
N ASP A 281 -14.71 -14.22 -7.64
CA ASP A 281 -13.74 -14.73 -8.62
C ASP A 281 -12.28 -14.36 -8.28
N LEU A 282 -11.91 -14.43 -6.99
CA LEU A 282 -10.59 -14.03 -6.50
C LEU A 282 -9.45 -14.90 -7.04
N ILE A 283 -9.69 -16.19 -7.20
CA ILE A 283 -8.71 -17.15 -7.73
C ILE A 283 -8.34 -16.80 -9.18
N GLU A 284 -9.32 -16.58 -10.05
CA GLU A 284 -9.05 -16.21 -11.45
C GLU A 284 -8.44 -14.82 -11.58
N ARG A 285 -8.82 -13.88 -10.69
CA ARG A 285 -8.19 -12.56 -10.59
C ARG A 285 -6.72 -12.68 -10.19
N GLY A 286 -6.43 -13.49 -9.19
CA GLY A 286 -5.07 -13.79 -8.74
C GLY A 286 -4.24 -14.50 -9.82
N LYS A 287 -4.81 -15.47 -10.55
CA LYS A 287 -4.15 -16.11 -11.69
C LYS A 287 -3.81 -15.10 -12.79
N LEU A 288 -4.75 -14.20 -13.13
CA LEU A 288 -4.48 -13.14 -14.10
C LEU A 288 -3.33 -12.25 -13.62
N PHE A 289 -3.37 -11.81 -12.36
CA PHE A 289 -2.31 -11.00 -11.78
C PHE A 289 -0.92 -11.66 -11.92
N VAL A 290 -0.79 -12.94 -11.58
CA VAL A 290 0.49 -13.65 -11.69
C VAL A 290 0.95 -13.79 -13.16
N LYS A 291 0.03 -13.99 -14.11
CA LYS A 291 0.35 -14.01 -15.55
C LYS A 291 0.93 -12.68 -16.04
N LEU A 292 0.34 -11.56 -15.59
CA LEU A 292 0.83 -10.22 -15.90
C LEU A 292 2.21 -9.96 -15.30
N MET A 293 2.39 -10.33 -14.03
CA MET A 293 3.67 -10.21 -13.32
C MET A 293 4.76 -11.07 -13.97
N ASP A 294 4.46 -12.32 -14.37
CA ASP A 294 5.40 -13.19 -15.09
C ASP A 294 5.87 -12.56 -16.41
N ALA A 295 4.94 -12.00 -17.20
CA ALA A 295 5.29 -11.32 -18.44
C ALA A 295 6.19 -10.09 -18.17
N CYS A 296 5.91 -9.29 -17.14
CA CYS A 296 6.75 -8.18 -16.72
C CYS A 296 8.15 -8.64 -16.24
N CYS A 297 8.27 -9.81 -15.60
CA CYS A 297 9.53 -10.41 -15.19
C CYS A 297 10.47 -10.81 -16.35
N ARG A 298 9.98 -10.75 -17.59
CA ARG A 298 10.78 -11.05 -18.81
C ARG A 298 11.45 -9.81 -19.38
N GLN A 299 11.18 -8.63 -18.83
CA GLN A 299 11.83 -7.38 -19.22
C GLN A 299 13.33 -7.37 -18.88
N GLN A 300 14.12 -6.59 -19.64
CA GLN A 300 15.60 -6.68 -19.63
C GLN A 300 16.26 -6.26 -18.31
N TYR A 301 15.67 -5.34 -17.57
CA TYR A 301 16.34 -4.70 -16.42
C TYR A 301 15.75 -5.09 -15.07
N VAL A 302 15.06 -6.21 -15.01
CA VAL A 302 14.42 -6.72 -13.80
C VAL A 302 15.47 -7.11 -12.77
N THR A 303 15.33 -6.59 -11.54
CA THR A 303 16.16 -6.95 -10.38
C THR A 303 15.41 -7.76 -9.36
N GLY A 304 14.10 -7.57 -9.17
CA GLY A 304 13.27 -8.26 -8.19
C GLY A 304 11.79 -8.16 -8.49
N VAL A 305 10.97 -8.87 -7.73
CA VAL A 305 9.50 -8.82 -7.76
C VAL A 305 9.01 -8.53 -6.36
N TYR A 306 8.37 -7.38 -6.15
CA TYR A 306 7.84 -6.99 -4.86
C TYR A 306 6.32 -7.18 -4.82
N THR A 307 5.87 -8.11 -4.04
CA THR A 307 4.45 -8.43 -3.75
C THR A 307 4.38 -9.28 -2.47
N SER A 308 3.21 -9.39 -1.86
CA SER A 308 2.99 -10.21 -0.65
C SER A 308 4.02 -9.94 0.47
N GLY A 309 4.32 -8.64 0.71
CA GLY A 309 5.22 -8.19 1.78
C GLY A 309 6.68 -8.65 1.67
N VAL A 310 7.14 -9.07 0.47
CA VAL A 310 8.50 -9.57 0.26
C VAL A 310 8.99 -9.29 -1.15
N VAL A 311 10.31 -9.20 -1.33
CA VAL A 311 10.94 -9.12 -2.67
C VAL A 311 11.43 -10.51 -3.08
N PHE A 312 10.84 -11.06 -4.14
CA PHE A 312 11.18 -12.37 -4.70
C PHE A 312 12.29 -12.30 -5.76
N ASP A 313 13.08 -13.37 -5.86
CA ASP A 313 13.89 -13.63 -7.06
C ASP A 313 12.97 -13.77 -8.28
N PRO A 314 13.18 -13.01 -9.37
CA PRO A 314 12.39 -13.11 -10.58
C PRO A 314 12.32 -14.52 -11.18
N LYS A 315 13.36 -15.34 -10.97
CA LYS A 315 13.37 -16.74 -11.43
C LYS A 315 12.45 -17.62 -10.60
N PHE A 316 12.46 -17.42 -9.27
CA PHE A 316 11.55 -18.12 -8.36
C PHE A 316 10.10 -17.77 -8.68
N TYR A 317 9.79 -16.48 -8.85
CA TYR A 317 8.45 -16.02 -9.19
C TYR A 317 7.94 -16.60 -10.51
N LYS A 318 8.75 -16.55 -11.58
CA LYS A 318 8.41 -17.16 -12.87
C LYS A 318 8.16 -18.67 -12.76
N LYS A 319 8.98 -19.39 -11.98
CA LYS A 319 8.76 -20.81 -11.75
C LYS A 319 7.44 -21.08 -11.03
N GLY A 320 7.07 -20.25 -10.04
CA GLY A 320 5.77 -20.32 -9.38
C GLY A 320 4.60 -20.08 -10.35
N ALA A 321 4.75 -19.13 -11.27
CA ALA A 321 3.76 -18.87 -12.31
C ALA A 321 3.57 -20.05 -13.28
N GLU A 322 4.64 -20.79 -13.60
CA GLU A 322 4.59 -21.93 -14.51
C GLU A 322 3.69 -23.08 -14.02
N ALA A 323 3.43 -23.19 -12.71
CA ALA A 323 2.50 -24.16 -12.15
C ALA A 323 1.10 -24.06 -12.78
N MET A 324 0.67 -22.87 -13.16
CA MET A 324 -0.62 -22.65 -13.83
C MET A 324 -0.73 -23.30 -15.23
N LYS A 325 0.38 -23.71 -15.85
CA LYS A 325 0.37 -24.43 -17.14
C LYS A 325 -0.03 -25.91 -16.96
N ASP A 326 0.09 -26.42 -15.75
CA ASP A 326 -0.30 -27.78 -15.32
C ASP A 326 -1.63 -27.77 -14.53
N ASP A 327 -2.40 -26.66 -14.60
CA ASP A 327 -3.64 -26.37 -13.87
C ASP A 327 -3.50 -26.26 -12.35
N ASP A 328 -2.28 -26.18 -11.83
CA ASP A 328 -2.00 -25.96 -10.41
C ASP A 328 -2.13 -24.47 -10.02
N LEU A 329 -2.45 -24.18 -8.76
CA LEU A 329 -2.46 -22.81 -8.25
C LEU A 329 -1.03 -22.29 -8.02
N PRO A 330 -0.72 -21.02 -8.36
CA PRO A 330 0.59 -20.42 -8.15
C PRO A 330 0.78 -19.97 -6.69
N ILE A 331 0.55 -20.87 -5.73
CA ILE A 331 0.50 -20.57 -4.28
C ILE A 331 1.72 -19.78 -3.82
N HIS A 332 2.92 -20.16 -4.25
CA HIS A 332 4.16 -19.48 -3.82
C HIS A 332 4.38 -18.09 -4.48
N ALA A 333 3.59 -17.73 -5.50
CA ALA A 333 3.57 -16.40 -6.05
C ALA A 333 2.51 -15.50 -5.36
N TRP A 334 1.55 -16.10 -4.66
CA TRP A 334 0.48 -15.43 -3.94
C TRP A 334 0.76 -15.29 -2.45
N ILE A 335 1.25 -16.37 -1.85
CA ILE A 335 1.37 -16.50 -0.40
C ILE A 335 2.84 -16.62 -0.03
N TRP A 336 3.33 -15.67 0.73
CA TRP A 336 4.62 -15.78 1.38
C TRP A 336 4.49 -16.57 2.69
N VAL A 337 5.42 -17.49 2.91
CA VAL A 337 5.56 -18.16 4.21
C VAL A 337 6.85 -17.65 4.85
N GLY A 338 6.69 -16.73 5.79
CA GLY A 338 7.77 -16.18 6.59
C GLY A 338 8.18 -17.14 7.70
N LEU A 339 9.47 -17.16 8.02
CA LEU A 339 10.05 -17.98 9.09
C LEU A 339 10.84 -17.12 10.07
N TYR A 340 10.73 -17.40 11.34
CA TYR A 340 11.59 -16.83 12.37
C TYR A 340 11.91 -17.85 13.46
N SER A 341 12.98 -17.61 14.23
CA SER A 341 13.44 -18.55 15.26
C SER A 341 13.99 -17.80 16.46
N ASN A 342 13.75 -18.34 17.65
CA ASN A 342 14.40 -17.91 18.89
C ASN A 342 15.69 -18.68 19.20
N GLY A 343 16.16 -19.53 18.28
CA GLY A 343 17.35 -20.35 18.41
C GLY A 343 17.09 -21.76 18.96
N GLN A 344 15.90 -22.07 19.49
CA GLN A 344 15.48 -23.37 19.98
C GLN A 344 14.26 -23.89 19.21
N THR A 345 13.34 -23.04 18.86
CA THR A 345 12.11 -23.34 18.12
C THR A 345 12.08 -22.55 16.81
N ILE A 346 11.24 -23.01 15.90
CA ILE A 346 10.96 -22.35 14.61
C ILE A 346 9.48 -22.01 14.59
N SER A 347 9.18 -20.79 14.18
CA SER A 347 7.83 -20.32 13.94
C SER A 347 7.68 -19.87 12.48
N ALA A 348 6.46 -19.96 11.96
CA ALA A 348 6.12 -19.57 10.59
C ALA A 348 4.80 -18.82 10.56
N TYR A 349 4.62 -17.99 9.53
CA TYR A 349 3.36 -17.31 9.25
C TYR A 349 3.12 -17.23 7.74
N THR A 350 1.86 -17.19 7.33
CA THR A 350 1.49 -16.86 5.96
C THR A 350 1.33 -15.33 5.82
N TYR A 351 1.51 -14.82 4.60
CA TYR A 351 1.19 -13.44 4.23
C TYR A 351 0.64 -13.42 2.80
N GLY A 352 -0.57 -12.90 2.62
CA GLY A 352 -1.28 -12.84 1.35
C GLY A 352 -2.61 -13.61 1.32
N MET A 353 -2.96 -14.36 2.39
CA MET A 353 -4.24 -15.07 2.48
C MET A 353 -5.44 -14.11 2.51
N GLU A 354 -5.28 -12.92 3.12
CA GLU A 354 -6.33 -11.90 3.22
C GLU A 354 -6.78 -11.40 1.84
N THR A 355 -5.89 -11.34 0.86
CA THR A 355 -6.24 -11.02 -0.53
C THR A 355 -7.32 -11.95 -1.10
N PHE A 356 -7.34 -13.20 -0.62
CA PHE A 356 -8.33 -14.21 -0.99
C PHE A 356 -9.49 -14.31 0.01
N GLY A 357 -9.64 -13.33 0.91
CA GLY A 357 -10.67 -13.34 1.96
C GLY A 357 -10.52 -14.48 2.96
N ARG A 358 -9.27 -14.87 3.25
CA ARG A 358 -8.91 -15.89 4.24
C ARG A 358 -7.99 -15.30 5.29
N ARG A 359 -8.11 -15.78 6.54
CA ARG A 359 -7.23 -15.34 7.61
C ARG A 359 -5.81 -15.84 7.41
N GLU A 360 -4.84 -15.03 7.81
CA GLU A 360 -3.47 -15.48 7.89
C GLU A 360 -3.31 -16.58 8.94
N MET A 361 -2.36 -17.49 8.70
CA MET A 361 -2.08 -18.64 9.56
C MET A 361 -0.70 -18.51 10.17
N GLU A 362 -0.57 -18.95 11.42
CA GLU A 362 0.70 -19.03 12.13
C GLU A 362 0.90 -20.42 12.75
N VAL A 363 2.15 -20.86 12.72
CA VAL A 363 2.62 -22.05 13.45
C VAL A 363 3.72 -21.58 14.39
N LEU A 364 3.55 -21.80 15.69
CA LEU A 364 4.40 -21.20 16.70
C LEU A 364 5.24 -22.26 17.42
N ASP A 365 6.49 -21.91 17.74
CA ASP A 365 7.38 -22.61 18.66
C ASP A 365 7.57 -24.09 18.36
N VAL A 366 7.73 -24.46 17.09
CA VAL A 366 7.94 -25.85 16.68
C VAL A 366 9.32 -26.34 17.12
N GLU A 367 9.34 -27.41 17.89
CA GLU A 367 10.56 -28.10 18.34
C GLU A 367 10.89 -29.29 17.44
N GLY A 368 12.17 -29.50 17.19
CA GLY A 368 12.67 -30.74 16.52
C GLY A 368 12.42 -30.83 15.02
N ALA A 369 11.76 -29.82 14.40
CA ALA A 369 11.57 -29.74 12.96
C ALA A 369 12.61 -28.84 12.30
N THR A 370 12.86 -29.02 11.02
CA THR A 370 13.68 -28.11 10.23
C THR A 370 12.83 -26.94 9.71
N ALA A 371 13.50 -25.83 9.34
CA ALA A 371 12.84 -24.68 8.69
C ALA A 371 12.07 -25.12 7.44
N GLY A 372 12.63 -26.04 6.65
CA GLY A 372 11.97 -26.58 5.46
C GLY A 372 10.73 -27.43 5.78
N ASP A 373 10.69 -28.12 6.91
CA ASP A 373 9.52 -28.90 7.32
C ASP A 373 8.36 -27.98 7.69
N VAL A 374 8.62 -26.96 8.51
CA VAL A 374 7.61 -25.99 8.93
C VAL A 374 7.09 -25.19 7.73
N TRP A 375 8.00 -24.80 6.82
CA TRP A 375 7.63 -24.11 5.59
C TRP A 375 6.71 -24.97 4.69
N ARG A 376 7.08 -26.24 4.45
CA ARG A 376 6.25 -27.16 3.65
C ARG A 376 4.88 -27.38 4.28
N PHE A 377 4.85 -27.56 5.59
CA PHE A 377 3.61 -27.74 6.33
C PHE A 377 2.65 -26.57 6.12
N LEU A 378 3.09 -25.33 6.40
CA LEU A 378 2.22 -24.16 6.31
C LEU A 378 1.87 -23.82 4.84
N SER A 379 2.80 -24.04 3.90
CA SER A 379 2.52 -23.94 2.47
C SER A 379 1.44 -24.92 1.99
N ALA A 380 1.47 -26.15 2.46
CA ALA A 380 0.46 -27.16 2.12
C ALA A 380 -0.92 -26.82 2.71
N MET A 381 -0.96 -26.25 3.93
CA MET A 381 -2.20 -25.74 4.51
C MET A 381 -2.79 -24.59 3.70
N ALA A 382 -1.96 -23.62 3.28
CA ALA A 382 -2.40 -22.52 2.43
C ALA A 382 -2.93 -23.01 1.08
N SER A 383 -2.23 -23.98 0.45
CA SER A 383 -2.68 -24.62 -0.78
C SER A 383 -4.05 -25.27 -0.62
N TYR A 384 -4.22 -26.11 0.40
CA TYR A 384 -5.49 -26.78 0.68
C TYR A 384 -6.64 -25.80 0.90
N VAL A 385 -6.42 -24.75 1.68
CA VAL A 385 -7.43 -23.72 1.97
C VAL A 385 -7.90 -23.03 0.68
N LEU A 386 -6.97 -22.66 -0.22
CA LEU A 386 -7.31 -21.96 -1.47
C LEU A 386 -7.83 -22.91 -2.56
N GLU A 387 -7.27 -24.12 -2.70
CA GLU A 387 -7.71 -25.11 -3.69
C GLU A 387 -9.11 -25.66 -3.40
N CYS A 388 -9.41 -25.89 -2.12
CA CYS A 388 -10.70 -26.44 -1.69
C CYS A 388 -11.72 -25.37 -1.27
N ASP A 389 -11.40 -24.09 -1.43
CA ASP A 389 -12.24 -22.96 -1.04
C ASP A 389 -12.72 -23.05 0.42
N GLN A 390 -11.82 -23.45 1.34
CA GLN A 390 -12.17 -23.65 2.74
C GLN A 390 -12.04 -22.36 3.55
N THR A 391 -12.97 -22.14 4.46
CA THR A 391 -12.86 -21.16 5.54
C THR A 391 -12.57 -21.88 6.84
N LEU A 392 -11.44 -21.56 7.46
CA LEU A 392 -11.05 -22.16 8.75
C LEU A 392 -11.55 -21.27 9.89
N GLU A 393 -12.09 -21.92 10.94
CA GLU A 393 -12.66 -21.24 12.11
C GLU A 393 -12.01 -21.71 13.41
N ASP A 394 -12.15 -20.92 14.46
CA ASP A 394 -11.69 -21.26 15.81
C ASP A 394 -12.27 -22.59 16.31
N GLY A 395 -11.43 -23.42 16.91
CA GLY A 395 -11.83 -24.71 17.46
C GLY A 395 -12.03 -25.83 16.43
N GLN A 396 -11.85 -25.56 15.12
CA GLN A 396 -11.82 -26.61 14.10
C GLN A 396 -10.49 -27.35 14.11
N THR A 397 -10.41 -28.39 13.32
CA THR A 397 -9.18 -29.15 13.05
C THR A 397 -8.96 -29.25 11.55
N ILE A 398 -7.70 -29.30 11.14
CA ILE A 398 -7.27 -29.53 9.77
C ILE A 398 -6.21 -30.64 9.75
N GLY A 399 -6.05 -31.38 8.66
CA GLY A 399 -5.02 -32.41 8.56
C GLY A 399 -4.96 -33.05 7.19
N PHE A 400 -3.86 -33.76 6.91
CA PHE A 400 -3.61 -34.40 5.63
C PHE A 400 -4.16 -35.85 5.59
N SER A 401 -4.50 -36.43 6.74
CA SER A 401 -5.10 -37.76 6.87
C SER A 401 -5.94 -37.87 8.15
N ALA A 402 -6.65 -38.97 8.30
CA ALA A 402 -7.47 -39.24 9.50
C ALA A 402 -6.67 -39.32 10.82
N ASP A 403 -5.39 -39.61 10.73
CA ASP A 403 -4.48 -39.75 11.89
C ASP A 403 -3.57 -38.52 12.06
N ASP A 404 -3.61 -37.55 11.13
CA ASP A 404 -2.82 -36.34 11.12
C ASP A 404 -3.75 -35.13 11.30
N ILE A 405 -3.97 -34.77 12.56
CA ILE A 405 -4.95 -33.75 12.95
C ILE A 405 -4.23 -32.64 13.67
N HIS A 406 -4.49 -31.38 13.21
CA HIS A 406 -3.94 -30.15 13.74
C HIS A 406 -5.07 -29.27 14.26
N ASP A 407 -4.98 -28.85 15.51
CA ASP A 407 -5.94 -27.96 16.12
C ASP A 407 -5.77 -26.54 15.58
N ILE A 408 -6.88 -25.83 15.38
CA ILE A 408 -6.94 -24.44 14.94
C ILE A 408 -7.45 -23.59 16.08
N LYS A 409 -6.74 -22.51 16.38
CA LYS A 409 -7.12 -21.53 17.39
C LYS A 409 -6.99 -20.10 16.85
N LEU A 410 -8.05 -19.33 16.95
CA LEU A 410 -8.03 -17.91 16.63
C LEU A 410 -7.49 -17.11 17.83
N SER A 411 -6.46 -16.29 17.62
CA SER A 411 -5.93 -15.37 18.62
C SER A 411 -5.15 -14.23 17.96
N GLU A 412 -4.78 -13.20 18.72
CA GLU A 412 -3.92 -12.13 18.23
C GLU A 412 -2.66 -12.69 17.55
N GLY A 413 -2.27 -12.08 16.43
CA GLY A 413 -1.07 -12.44 15.69
C GLY A 413 0.19 -12.24 16.52
N VAL A 414 1.18 -13.10 16.31
CA VAL A 414 2.51 -12.98 16.95
C VAL A 414 3.50 -12.33 15.98
N ALA A 415 3.51 -12.77 14.73
CA ALA A 415 4.34 -12.18 13.67
C ALA A 415 3.62 -11.10 12.88
N LEU A 416 2.28 -11.11 12.88
CA LEU A 416 1.43 -10.23 12.10
C LEU A 416 0.49 -9.44 13.00
N PRO A 417 0.05 -8.24 12.60
CA PRO A 417 -1.00 -7.53 13.29
C PRO A 417 -2.36 -8.23 13.11
N GLY A 418 -3.31 -7.97 14.01
CA GLY A 418 -4.67 -8.49 13.92
C GLY A 418 -4.81 -9.93 14.41
N MET A 419 -5.94 -10.55 14.07
CA MET A 419 -6.30 -11.91 14.50
C MET A 419 -5.86 -12.93 13.45
N THR A 420 -5.07 -13.93 13.85
CA THR A 420 -4.57 -15.00 12.97
C THR A 420 -4.95 -16.37 13.48
N LEU A 421 -4.98 -17.35 12.60
CA LEU A 421 -5.23 -18.74 12.94
C LEU A 421 -3.93 -19.43 13.36
N LYS A 422 -3.84 -19.84 14.62
CA LYS A 422 -2.73 -20.65 15.13
C LYS A 422 -3.02 -22.11 14.82
N ILE A 423 -2.15 -22.74 14.02
CA ILE A 423 -2.27 -24.15 13.65
C ILE A 423 -1.23 -24.94 14.45
N SER A 424 -1.69 -25.95 15.19
CA SER A 424 -0.78 -26.82 15.93
C SER A 424 0.09 -27.63 14.97
N TYR A 425 1.39 -27.71 15.22
CA TYR A 425 2.30 -28.55 14.45
C TYR A 425 2.34 -29.96 15.05
N GLY A 426 1.85 -30.95 14.30
CA GLY A 426 1.92 -32.37 14.71
C GLY A 426 3.14 -33.10 14.14
N ASN A 427 3.55 -34.21 14.76
CA ASN A 427 4.73 -34.97 14.34
C ASN A 427 4.50 -35.88 13.10
N GLY A 428 3.49 -35.60 12.29
CA GLY A 428 3.03 -36.49 11.23
C GLY A 428 3.03 -35.90 9.82
N MET A 429 4.17 -35.41 9.31
CA MET A 429 4.28 -35.20 7.86
C MET A 429 4.47 -36.52 7.12
N PRO A 430 3.76 -36.76 5.98
CA PRO A 430 4.10 -37.87 5.11
C PRO A 430 5.56 -37.71 4.65
N GLN A 431 6.36 -38.72 4.88
CA GLN A 431 7.69 -38.82 4.26
C GLN A 431 7.46 -39.31 2.84
N ASP A 432 7.93 -38.54 1.85
CA ASP A 432 8.00 -38.95 0.44
C ASP A 432 8.83 -40.24 0.24
#